data_19bf5d0a74da6baba3ebfd66875c6fbd
#
_entry.id   19bf5d0a74da6baba3ebfd66875c6fbd
#
_cell.length_a   1.000
_cell.length_b   1.000
_cell.length_c   1.000
_cell.angle_alpha   90.00
_cell.angle_beta   90.00
_cell.angle_gamma   90.00
#
_symmetry.space_group_name_H-M   'P 1'
#
loop_
_entity.id
_entity.type
_entity.pdbx_description
1 polymer ?
#
loop_
_entity_poly.entity_id
_entity_poly.type
_entity_poly.pdbx_seq_one_letter_code
_entity_poly.pdbx_strand_id
1 'polypeptide(L)'
;DRSPSRGLGDVYKRQVMDPGYNELNRKKIESNAALLHIPITIFETDIFSVANNTEKNPCYLCAKMRRGHLYSKAKSLGCNKIALGHHFSDVVETTVMSMFYGAQLQAMPPKLHSQNFEGMELIRPMYCIHEDDILSWKRYNDLEFIQCACRFTENCAMCDNDVSVSKRQETKLLLRRLKRDNPNIEKSIFNSIHSVCLDTMVGYKSRGVTHTFTEIYNTRTEELKEESKEDE
;
A
#
# COMPACT_ATOMS: atom_id res chain seq x y z
N ASP A 1 1.52 -18.17 24.60
CA ASP A 1 1.56 -16.95 23.83
C ASP A 1 1.93 -15.77 24.74
N ARG A 2 3.24 -15.47 24.80
CA ARG A 2 3.73 -14.33 25.60
C ARG A 2 3.97 -13.13 24.70
N SER A 3 2.94 -12.70 23.99
CA SER A 3 2.97 -11.39 23.34
C SER A 3 2.86 -10.31 24.43
N PRO A 4 3.76 -9.31 24.45
CA PRO A 4 3.77 -8.28 25.48
C PRO A 4 2.70 -7.21 25.33
N SER A 5 1.54 -7.50 24.77
CA SER A 5 0.40 -6.61 24.82
C SER A 5 -0.23 -6.64 26.21
N ARG A 6 0.49 -6.06 27.17
CA ARG A 6 0.00 -5.90 28.52
C ARG A 6 -1.22 -4.99 28.51
N GLY A 7 -2.41 -5.58 28.55
CA GLY A 7 -3.60 -4.92 29.07
C GLY A 7 -4.60 -4.36 28.07
N LEU A 8 -4.43 -4.53 26.74
CA LEU A 8 -5.39 -4.02 25.76
C LEU A 8 -6.33 -5.09 25.17
N GLY A 9 -6.19 -6.36 25.56
CA GLY A 9 -7.09 -7.43 25.11
C GLY A 9 -7.07 -7.76 23.61
N ASP A 10 -6.07 -7.26 22.87
CA ASP A 10 -5.96 -7.49 21.44
C ASP A 10 -5.50 -8.92 21.14
N VAL A 11 -6.22 -9.60 20.27
CA VAL A 11 -5.88 -10.95 19.79
C VAL A 11 -5.32 -10.86 18.38
N TYR A 12 -4.04 -11.16 18.22
CA TYR A 12 -3.37 -11.19 16.93
C TYR A 12 -3.48 -12.56 16.27
N LYS A 13 -3.93 -12.59 14.99
CA LYS A 13 -3.90 -13.75 14.11
C LYS A 13 -2.87 -13.52 13.01
N ARG A 14 -1.80 -14.32 13.00
CA ARG A 14 -0.74 -14.21 12.00
C ARG A 14 -1.03 -15.16 10.86
N GLN A 15 -1.58 -14.59 9.78
CA GLN A 15 -2.02 -15.36 8.62
C GLN A 15 -1.07 -15.11 7.45
N VAL A 16 -0.74 -16.16 6.73
CA VAL A 16 -0.07 -16.08 5.44
C VAL A 16 -1.02 -16.63 4.38
N MET A 17 -1.36 -15.80 3.42
CA MET A 17 -2.10 -16.22 2.25
C MET A 17 -1.12 -16.79 1.22
N ASP A 18 -1.32 -18.04 0.84
CA ASP A 18 -0.62 -18.69 -0.25
C ASP A 18 -1.48 -18.57 -1.53
N PRO A 19 -1.11 -17.71 -2.49
CA PRO A 19 -1.84 -17.54 -3.73
C PRO A 19 -1.48 -18.57 -4.81
N GLY A 20 -0.71 -19.61 -4.46
CA GLY A 20 -0.12 -20.60 -5.36
C GLY A 20 1.40 -20.46 -5.46
N TYR A 21 2.08 -20.27 -4.34
CA TYR A 21 3.55 -20.21 -4.29
C TYR A 21 4.18 -21.55 -4.70
N ASN A 22 5.38 -21.47 -5.28
CA ASN A 22 6.23 -22.64 -5.41
C ASN A 22 6.78 -23.07 -4.04
N GLU A 23 7.26 -24.32 -3.97
CA GLU A 23 7.73 -24.92 -2.72
C GLU A 23 8.89 -24.13 -2.08
N LEU A 24 9.79 -23.54 -2.89
CA LEU A 24 10.91 -22.73 -2.39
C LEU A 24 10.42 -21.46 -1.68
N ASN A 25 9.46 -20.77 -2.25
CA ASN A 25 8.89 -19.57 -1.65
C ASN A 25 8.15 -19.90 -0.35
N ARG A 26 7.41 -21.00 -0.32
CA ARG A 26 6.72 -21.47 0.88
C ARG A 26 7.71 -21.82 2.00
N LYS A 27 8.76 -22.57 1.69
CA LYS A 27 9.84 -22.89 2.65
C LYS A 27 10.51 -21.64 3.23
N LYS A 28 10.74 -20.59 2.41
CA LYS A 28 11.30 -19.32 2.90
C LYS A 28 10.38 -18.65 3.93
N ILE A 29 9.07 -18.64 3.71
CA ILE A 29 8.10 -18.08 4.65
C ILE A 29 8.13 -18.87 5.97
N GLU A 30 8.08 -20.19 5.88
CA GLU A 30 8.06 -21.07 7.05
C GLU A 30 9.37 -21.00 7.86
N SER A 31 10.51 -20.96 7.16
CA SER A 31 11.83 -20.84 7.80
C SER A 31 12.01 -19.48 8.51
N ASN A 32 11.57 -18.37 7.89
CA ASN A 32 11.59 -17.07 8.56
C ASN A 32 10.70 -17.03 9.81
N ALA A 33 9.51 -17.63 9.72
CA ALA A 33 8.59 -17.70 10.85
C ALA A 33 9.18 -18.53 12.01
N ALA A 34 9.82 -19.66 11.69
CA ALA A 34 10.51 -20.50 12.66
C ALA A 34 11.71 -19.76 13.30
N LEU A 35 12.54 -19.09 12.50
CA LEU A 35 13.70 -18.33 12.96
C LEU A 35 13.30 -17.21 13.94
N LEU A 36 12.19 -16.52 13.65
CA LEU A 36 11.66 -15.45 14.49
C LEU A 36 10.76 -15.95 15.63
N HIS A 37 10.55 -17.26 15.78
CA HIS A 37 9.62 -17.86 16.72
C HIS A 37 8.20 -17.29 16.63
N ILE A 38 7.74 -16.99 15.42
CA ILE A 38 6.42 -16.42 15.14
C ILE A 38 5.50 -17.54 14.64
N PRO A 39 4.46 -17.94 15.41
CA PRO A 39 3.47 -18.90 14.91
C PRO A 39 2.66 -18.26 13.77
N ILE A 40 2.63 -18.91 12.63
CA ILE A 40 1.84 -18.51 11.45
C ILE A 40 0.83 -19.58 11.10
N THR A 41 -0.28 -19.15 10.50
CA THR A 41 -1.25 -20.07 9.87
C THR A 41 -1.28 -19.75 8.38
N ILE A 42 -0.97 -20.73 7.55
CA ILE A 42 -1.02 -20.58 6.09
C ILE A 42 -2.38 -21.03 5.60
N PHE A 43 -3.02 -20.24 4.73
CA PHE A 43 -4.22 -20.63 3.99
C PHE A 43 -4.00 -20.49 2.50
N GLU A 44 -4.45 -21.48 1.76
CA GLU A 44 -4.22 -21.60 0.32
C GLU A 44 -5.35 -20.96 -0.47
N THR A 45 -5.01 -20.45 -1.65
CA THR A 45 -5.96 -19.91 -2.64
C THR A 45 -5.43 -20.21 -4.05
N ASP A 46 -6.29 -20.16 -5.04
CA ASP A 46 -5.98 -20.41 -6.46
C ASP A 46 -5.74 -19.14 -7.27
N ILE A 47 -5.40 -18.04 -6.61
CA ILE A 47 -5.31 -16.71 -7.22
C ILE A 47 -4.36 -16.68 -8.41
N PHE A 48 -3.18 -17.31 -8.31
CA PHE A 48 -2.21 -17.32 -9.41
C PHE A 48 -2.72 -18.12 -10.61
N SER A 49 -3.44 -19.21 -10.38
CA SER A 49 -4.06 -19.97 -11.47
C SER A 49 -5.09 -19.12 -12.20
N VAL A 50 -5.98 -18.46 -11.48
CA VAL A 50 -7.03 -17.61 -12.07
C VAL A 50 -6.42 -16.40 -12.79
N ALA A 51 -5.46 -15.70 -12.17
CA ALA A 51 -4.83 -14.53 -12.75
C ALA A 51 -4.03 -14.87 -14.01
N ASN A 52 -3.31 -16.01 -14.03
CA ASN A 52 -2.52 -16.46 -15.18
C ASN A 52 -3.37 -16.81 -16.40
N ASN A 53 -4.63 -17.21 -16.18
CA ASN A 53 -5.57 -17.55 -17.26
C ASN A 53 -6.38 -16.33 -17.74
N THR A 54 -6.08 -15.13 -17.24
CA THR A 54 -6.80 -13.90 -17.58
C THR A 54 -5.96 -13.05 -18.54
N GLU A 55 -6.48 -12.75 -19.72
CA GLU A 55 -5.79 -11.96 -20.74
C GLU A 55 -5.73 -10.46 -20.42
N LYS A 56 -6.77 -9.91 -19.77
CA LYS A 56 -6.88 -8.48 -19.48
C LYS A 56 -6.57 -8.16 -18.02
N ASN A 57 -5.53 -7.33 -17.80
CA ASN A 57 -5.18 -6.79 -16.49
C ASN A 57 -4.99 -7.84 -15.36
N PRO A 58 -4.20 -8.91 -15.56
CA PRO A 58 -4.04 -9.99 -14.58
C PRO A 58 -3.54 -9.47 -13.21
N CYS A 59 -2.66 -8.48 -13.19
CA CYS A 59 -2.17 -7.88 -11.94
C CYS A 59 -3.27 -7.17 -11.14
N TYR A 60 -4.19 -6.49 -11.82
CA TYR A 60 -5.34 -5.86 -11.15
C TYR A 60 -6.27 -6.90 -10.55
N LEU A 61 -6.59 -7.96 -11.30
CA LEU A 61 -7.42 -9.06 -10.83
C LEU A 61 -6.78 -9.76 -9.63
N CYS A 62 -5.51 -10.10 -9.72
CA CYS A 62 -4.73 -10.70 -8.63
C CYS A 62 -4.81 -9.82 -7.36
N ALA A 63 -4.55 -8.53 -7.48
CA ALA A 63 -4.60 -7.60 -6.35
C ALA A 63 -6.02 -7.51 -5.73
N LYS A 64 -7.06 -7.52 -6.56
CA LYS A 64 -8.47 -7.51 -6.13
C LYS A 64 -8.83 -8.80 -5.37
N MET A 65 -8.48 -9.95 -5.94
CA MET A 65 -8.73 -11.26 -5.31
C MET A 65 -7.97 -11.41 -4.00
N ARG A 66 -6.67 -11.08 -3.97
CA ARG A 66 -5.86 -11.11 -2.73
C ARG A 66 -6.50 -10.30 -1.62
N ARG A 67 -6.96 -9.11 -1.93
CA ARG A 67 -7.65 -8.24 -0.96
C ARG A 67 -8.93 -8.88 -0.47
N GLY A 68 -9.78 -9.39 -1.35
CA GLY A 68 -11.03 -10.07 -1.00
C GLY A 68 -10.80 -11.27 -0.07
N HIS A 69 -9.87 -12.16 -0.41
CA HIS A 69 -9.53 -13.33 0.40
C HIS A 69 -9.00 -12.95 1.79
N LEU A 70 -8.10 -11.94 1.87
CA LEU A 70 -7.58 -11.48 3.17
C LEU A 70 -8.68 -10.95 4.08
N TYR A 71 -9.59 -10.11 3.54
CA TYR A 71 -10.72 -9.59 4.33
C TYR A 71 -11.69 -10.69 4.75
N SER A 72 -12.07 -11.58 3.83
CA SER A 72 -12.97 -12.69 4.13
C SER A 72 -12.39 -13.60 5.22
N LYS A 73 -11.11 -13.94 5.10
CA LYS A 73 -10.41 -14.77 6.09
C LYS A 73 -10.32 -14.08 7.44
N ALA A 74 -9.94 -12.81 7.49
CA ALA A 74 -9.87 -12.04 8.72
C ALA A 74 -11.24 -11.98 9.43
N LYS A 75 -12.31 -11.71 8.67
CA LYS A 75 -13.68 -11.68 9.19
C LYS A 75 -14.12 -13.03 9.74
N SER A 76 -13.82 -14.14 9.04
CA SER A 76 -14.13 -15.50 9.50
C SER A 76 -13.41 -15.89 10.80
N LEU A 77 -12.30 -15.24 11.11
CA LEU A 77 -11.54 -15.41 12.35
C LEU A 77 -11.95 -14.45 13.47
N GLY A 78 -13.02 -13.68 13.27
CA GLY A 78 -13.50 -12.69 14.22
C GLY A 78 -12.61 -11.43 14.34
N CYS A 79 -11.70 -11.20 13.37
CA CYS A 79 -10.88 -10.00 13.36
C CYS A 79 -11.66 -8.82 12.80
N ASN A 80 -11.43 -7.64 13.36
CA ASN A 80 -11.99 -6.37 12.88
C ASN A 80 -10.96 -5.48 12.18
N LYS A 81 -9.69 -5.90 12.13
CA LYS A 81 -8.59 -5.16 11.49
C LYS A 81 -7.68 -6.07 10.68
N ILE A 82 -7.14 -5.53 9.59
CA ILE A 82 -6.07 -6.15 8.81
C ILE A 82 -4.85 -5.23 8.87
N ALA A 83 -3.72 -5.74 9.35
CA ALA A 83 -2.45 -5.05 9.31
C ALA A 83 -1.69 -5.47 8.04
N LEU A 84 -1.34 -4.52 7.18
CA LEU A 84 -0.53 -4.74 5.99
C LEU A 84 0.87 -4.16 6.15
N GLY A 85 1.86 -4.85 5.59
CA GLY A 85 3.27 -4.49 5.64
C GLY A 85 3.69 -3.34 4.70
N HIS A 86 2.77 -2.48 4.28
CA HIS A 86 3.15 -1.30 3.49
C HIS A 86 3.95 -0.33 4.35
N HIS A 87 5.00 0.21 3.78
CA HIS A 87 5.97 1.06 4.45
C HIS A 87 6.09 2.44 3.76
N PHE A 88 6.92 3.34 4.32
CA PHE A 88 7.13 4.70 3.84
C PHE A 88 7.40 4.78 2.33
N SER A 89 8.31 3.95 1.82
CA SER A 89 8.67 3.97 0.39
C SER A 89 7.51 3.55 -0.50
N ASP A 90 6.64 2.60 -0.06
CA ASP A 90 5.42 2.24 -0.79
C ASP A 90 4.44 3.42 -0.92
N VAL A 91 4.33 4.24 0.14
CA VAL A 91 3.47 5.43 0.14
C VAL A 91 3.97 6.44 -0.87
N VAL A 92 5.28 6.75 -0.84
CA VAL A 92 5.93 7.68 -1.78
C VAL A 92 5.79 7.18 -3.21
N GLU A 93 6.14 5.92 -3.50
CA GLU A 93 6.00 5.30 -4.81
C GLU A 93 4.56 5.38 -5.33
N THR A 94 3.58 5.04 -4.48
CA THR A 94 2.16 5.06 -4.88
C THR A 94 1.69 6.47 -5.17
N THR A 95 2.12 7.47 -4.42
CA THR A 95 1.79 8.88 -4.67
C THR A 95 2.31 9.32 -6.04
N VAL A 96 3.58 9.07 -6.33
CA VAL A 96 4.19 9.43 -7.63
C VAL A 96 3.53 8.67 -8.78
N MET A 97 3.26 7.37 -8.61
CA MET A 97 2.54 6.58 -9.62
C MET A 97 1.14 7.11 -9.89
N SER A 98 0.41 7.53 -8.86
CA SER A 98 -0.94 8.11 -9.01
C SER A 98 -0.90 9.41 -9.82
N MET A 99 0.11 10.26 -9.60
CA MET A 99 0.30 11.50 -10.35
C MET A 99 0.68 11.23 -11.81
N PHE A 100 1.66 10.37 -12.06
CA PHE A 100 2.26 10.18 -13.39
C PHE A 100 1.43 9.29 -14.31
N TYR A 101 0.78 8.29 -13.77
CA TYR A 101 0.06 7.30 -14.57
C TYR A 101 -1.45 7.26 -14.28
N GLY A 102 -1.89 7.82 -13.14
CA GLY A 102 -3.29 7.85 -12.75
C GLY A 102 -3.97 9.21 -12.92
N ALA A 103 -3.22 10.27 -13.28
CA ALA A 103 -3.71 11.65 -13.36
C ALA A 103 -4.47 12.09 -12.08
N GLN A 104 -4.01 11.64 -10.92
CA GLN A 104 -4.64 11.92 -9.62
C GLN A 104 -3.57 12.13 -8.56
N LEU A 105 -3.76 13.09 -7.67
CA LEU A 105 -3.00 13.19 -6.43
C LEU A 105 -3.66 12.30 -5.38
N GLN A 106 -3.22 11.05 -5.31
CA GLN A 106 -3.76 10.05 -4.39
C GLN A 106 -2.65 9.29 -3.71
N ALA A 107 -2.81 9.02 -2.42
CA ALA A 107 -1.85 8.27 -1.61
C ALA A 107 -2.50 7.12 -0.86
N MET A 108 -1.67 6.31 -0.20
CA MET A 108 -2.14 5.31 0.77
C MET A 108 -2.29 5.95 2.15
N PRO A 109 -3.47 6.01 2.76
CA PRO A 109 -3.59 6.47 4.15
C PRO A 109 -3.05 5.41 5.13
N PRO A 110 -2.57 5.79 6.32
CA PRO A 110 -2.08 4.86 7.33
C PRO A 110 -3.17 3.92 7.86
N LYS A 111 -4.42 4.36 7.80
CA LYS A 111 -5.61 3.64 8.26
C LYS A 111 -6.81 3.98 7.38
N LEU A 112 -7.66 3.00 7.11
CA LEU A 112 -8.92 3.22 6.38
C LEU A 112 -9.99 2.19 6.77
N HIS A 113 -11.25 2.61 6.73
CA HIS A 113 -12.39 1.71 6.83
C HIS A 113 -12.61 0.98 5.50
N SER A 114 -12.95 -0.30 5.57
CA SER A 114 -13.29 -1.06 4.37
C SER A 114 -14.66 -0.66 3.85
N GLN A 115 -14.76 -0.35 2.56
CA GLN A 115 -16.04 -0.05 1.91
C GLN A 115 -16.86 -1.31 1.61
N ASN A 116 -16.20 -2.46 1.44
CA ASN A 116 -16.84 -3.71 1.02
C ASN A 116 -17.02 -4.71 2.17
N PHE A 117 -16.40 -4.48 3.32
CA PHE A 117 -16.46 -5.35 4.49
C PHE A 117 -16.80 -4.50 5.71
N GLU A 118 -18.07 -4.41 6.01
CA GLU A 118 -18.58 -3.63 7.14
C GLU A 118 -17.91 -4.04 8.46
N GLY A 119 -17.55 -3.04 9.27
CA GLY A 119 -16.87 -3.21 10.55
C GLY A 119 -15.38 -3.55 10.45
N MET A 120 -14.82 -3.66 9.24
CA MET A 120 -13.41 -3.96 9.03
C MET A 120 -12.59 -2.71 8.75
N GLU A 121 -11.40 -2.64 9.35
CA GLU A 121 -10.39 -1.61 9.08
C GLU A 121 -9.11 -2.22 8.49
N LEU A 122 -8.43 -1.44 7.67
CA LEU A 122 -7.07 -1.71 7.24
C LEU A 122 -6.12 -0.74 7.93
N ILE A 123 -5.03 -1.25 8.49
CA ILE A 123 -3.97 -0.44 9.10
C ILE A 123 -2.61 -0.76 8.46
N ARG A 124 -1.69 0.22 8.51
CA ARG A 124 -0.31 0.09 8.01
C ARG A 124 0.68 0.46 9.11
N PRO A 125 1.01 -0.49 10.00
CA PRO A 125 1.88 -0.19 11.15
C PRO A 125 3.26 0.32 10.77
N MET A 126 3.78 -0.05 9.58
CA MET A 126 5.09 0.35 9.08
C MET A 126 5.06 1.62 8.20
N TYR A 127 3.98 2.39 8.25
CA TYR A 127 3.73 3.56 7.38
C TYR A 127 4.88 4.58 7.35
N CYS A 128 5.56 4.78 8.47
CA CYS A 128 6.68 5.72 8.62
C CYS A 128 8.06 5.05 8.58
N ILE A 129 8.16 3.74 8.36
CA ILE A 129 9.43 3.00 8.32
C ILE A 129 9.97 2.97 6.90
N HIS A 130 11.25 3.31 6.71
CA HIS A 130 11.89 3.28 5.41
C HIS A 130 12.23 1.85 4.97
N GLU A 131 12.22 1.60 3.66
CA GLU A 131 12.61 0.30 3.09
C GLU A 131 14.04 -0.08 3.49
N ASP A 132 14.96 0.89 3.54
CA ASP A 132 16.35 0.67 3.92
C ASP A 132 16.50 0.13 5.36
N ASP A 133 15.65 0.59 6.28
CA ASP A 133 15.59 0.09 7.66
C ASP A 133 15.10 -1.35 7.71
N ILE A 134 14.06 -1.67 6.93
CA ILE A 134 13.53 -3.03 6.80
C ILE A 134 14.60 -3.97 6.22
N LEU A 135 15.32 -3.54 5.20
CA LEU A 135 16.39 -4.32 4.59
C LEU A 135 17.59 -4.51 5.56
N SER A 136 17.87 -3.51 6.38
CA SER A 136 18.90 -3.61 7.44
C SER A 136 18.48 -4.60 8.52
N TRP A 137 17.22 -4.52 8.97
CA TRP A 137 16.65 -5.47 9.91
C TRP A 137 16.61 -6.90 9.35
N LYS A 138 16.27 -7.06 8.05
CA LYS A 138 16.35 -8.34 7.35
C LYS A 138 17.74 -8.95 7.44
N ARG A 139 18.79 -8.16 7.13
CA ARG A 139 20.19 -8.63 7.17
C ARG A 139 20.64 -8.99 8.57
N TYR A 140 20.26 -8.17 9.54
CA TYR A 140 20.62 -8.40 10.96
C TYR A 140 20.04 -9.70 11.52
N ASN A 141 18.86 -10.13 11.04
CA ASN A 141 18.16 -11.33 11.50
C ASN A 141 18.32 -12.52 10.54
N ASP A 142 19.21 -12.47 9.57
CA ASP A 142 19.44 -13.53 8.57
C ASP A 142 18.17 -14.02 7.85
N LEU A 143 17.24 -13.09 7.58
CA LEU A 143 15.97 -13.42 6.93
C LEU A 143 16.10 -13.45 5.41
N GLU A 144 15.37 -14.33 4.77
CA GLU A 144 15.25 -14.40 3.32
C GLU A 144 13.87 -13.92 2.85
N PHE A 145 13.83 -12.81 2.10
CA PHE A 145 12.57 -12.34 1.52
C PHE A 145 12.33 -12.92 0.13
N ILE A 146 11.07 -13.19 -0.16
CA ILE A 146 10.63 -13.59 -1.50
C ILE A 146 10.78 -12.37 -2.42
N GLN A 147 11.54 -12.51 -3.51
CA GLN A 147 11.75 -11.44 -4.48
C GLN A 147 10.64 -11.39 -5.52
N CYS A 148 10.31 -12.54 -6.09
CA CYS A 148 9.28 -12.72 -7.11
C CYS A 148 8.42 -13.92 -6.76
N ALA A 149 7.12 -13.75 -6.79
CA ALA A 149 6.20 -14.79 -6.37
C ALA A 149 5.21 -15.22 -7.46
N CYS A 150 5.12 -14.52 -8.57
CA CYS A 150 4.22 -14.90 -9.67
C CYS A 150 4.97 -15.06 -11.00
N ARG A 151 4.42 -15.86 -11.93
CA ARG A 151 5.04 -16.14 -13.25
C ARG A 151 5.26 -14.88 -14.09
N PHE A 152 4.46 -13.83 -13.91
CA PHE A 152 4.66 -12.55 -14.62
C PHE A 152 5.91 -11.81 -14.14
N THR A 153 6.40 -12.09 -12.93
CA THR A 153 7.64 -11.52 -12.38
C THR A 153 8.82 -12.48 -12.50
N GLU A 154 8.61 -13.79 -12.60
CA GLU A 154 9.66 -14.76 -12.93
C GLU A 154 10.23 -14.49 -14.33
N ASN A 155 9.37 -14.14 -15.29
CA ASN A 155 9.80 -13.69 -16.61
C ASN A 155 10.45 -12.30 -16.63
N CYS A 156 10.24 -11.46 -15.60
CA CYS A 156 10.97 -10.20 -15.44
C CYS A 156 12.42 -10.37 -14.96
N ALA A 157 12.76 -11.49 -14.32
CA ALA A 157 14.15 -11.81 -13.95
C ALA A 157 15.01 -12.23 -15.16
N MET A 158 14.37 -12.55 -16.28
CA MET A 158 15.01 -12.86 -17.57
C MET A 158 15.06 -11.66 -18.53
N CYS A 159 14.71 -10.46 -18.05
CA CYS A 159 14.78 -9.24 -18.85
C CYS A 159 16.21 -8.67 -18.93
N ASP A 160 17.10 -9.43 -19.49
CA ASP A 160 18.11 -8.88 -20.35
C ASP A 160 17.42 -8.59 -21.69
N ASN A 161 17.35 -7.31 -22.04
CA ASN A 161 16.86 -6.75 -23.28
C ASN A 161 15.33 -6.78 -23.55
N ASP A 162 14.69 -5.62 -23.40
CA ASP A 162 13.43 -5.19 -24.04
C ASP A 162 12.09 -5.66 -23.48
N VAL A 163 11.96 -5.99 -22.20
CA VAL A 163 10.66 -6.22 -21.59
C VAL A 163 10.27 -5.04 -20.67
N SER A 164 9.07 -4.55 -20.85
CA SER A 164 8.53 -3.36 -20.15
C SER A 164 8.69 -3.46 -18.63
N VAL A 165 9.61 -2.69 -18.09
CA VAL A 165 9.78 -2.48 -16.65
C VAL A 165 8.42 -2.09 -16.06
N SER A 166 8.00 -2.73 -14.98
CA SER A 166 6.71 -2.37 -14.37
C SER A 166 6.71 -0.89 -13.96
N LYS A 167 5.54 -0.21 -14.04
CA LYS A 167 5.43 1.20 -13.66
C LYS A 167 5.92 1.49 -12.24
N ARG A 168 5.79 0.54 -11.34
CA ARG A 168 6.34 0.64 -9.99
C ARG A 168 7.87 0.62 -10.00
N GLN A 169 8.48 -0.25 -10.77
CA GLN A 169 9.95 -0.33 -10.88
C GLN A 169 10.52 0.93 -11.53
N GLU A 170 9.86 1.43 -12.56
CA GLU A 170 10.21 2.69 -13.22
C GLU A 170 10.17 3.86 -12.22
N THR A 171 9.09 3.97 -11.44
CA THR A 171 8.96 4.97 -10.37
C THR A 171 10.06 4.84 -9.32
N LYS A 172 10.36 3.63 -8.88
CA LYS A 172 11.43 3.35 -7.91
C LYS A 172 12.80 3.79 -8.42
N LEU A 173 13.11 3.52 -9.67
CA LEU A 173 14.36 3.97 -10.31
C LEU A 173 14.43 5.49 -10.42
N LEU A 174 13.34 6.15 -10.79
CA LEU A 174 13.24 7.60 -10.83
C LEU A 174 13.49 8.22 -9.44
N LEU A 175 12.82 7.73 -8.40
CA LEU A 175 12.98 8.20 -7.03
C LEU A 175 14.42 8.03 -6.54
N ARG A 176 15.06 6.88 -6.83
CA ARG A 176 16.47 6.65 -6.52
C ARG A 176 17.41 7.64 -7.23
N ARG A 177 17.10 8.00 -8.47
CA ARG A 177 17.84 9.03 -9.21
C ARG A 177 17.69 10.40 -8.55
N LEU A 178 16.46 10.82 -8.28
CA LEU A 178 16.17 12.11 -7.64
C LEU A 178 16.77 12.21 -6.23
N LYS A 179 16.81 11.12 -5.49
CA LYS A 179 17.39 11.05 -4.13
C LYS A 179 18.90 11.32 -4.13
N ARG A 180 19.62 11.02 -5.22
CA ARG A 180 21.05 11.35 -5.34
C ARG A 180 21.30 12.86 -5.38
N ASP A 181 20.41 13.59 -6.05
CA ASP A 181 20.53 15.03 -6.20
C ASP A 181 19.90 15.77 -5.00
N ASN A 182 18.81 15.22 -4.45
CA ASN A 182 18.13 15.73 -3.27
C ASN A 182 17.79 14.61 -2.28
N PRO A 183 18.60 14.40 -1.23
CA PRO A 183 18.37 13.34 -0.23
C PRO A 183 17.02 13.40 0.48
N ASN A 184 16.39 14.59 0.52
CA ASN A 184 15.10 14.81 1.18
C ASN A 184 13.89 14.62 0.27
N ILE A 185 14.07 14.25 -1.01
CA ILE A 185 12.97 14.21 -2.00
C ILE A 185 11.81 13.30 -1.58
N GLU A 186 12.12 12.12 -1.06
CA GLU A 186 11.10 11.17 -0.58
C GLU A 186 10.30 11.75 0.60
N LYS A 187 10.99 12.41 1.54
CA LYS A 187 10.35 13.09 2.67
C LYS A 187 9.49 14.28 2.21
N SER A 188 9.95 15.02 1.22
CA SER A 188 9.16 16.13 0.64
C SER A 188 7.88 15.62 -0.03
N ILE A 189 7.95 14.55 -0.81
CA ILE A 189 6.78 13.91 -1.41
C ILE A 189 5.84 13.39 -0.33
N PHE A 190 6.36 12.72 0.69
CA PHE A 190 5.57 12.21 1.81
C PHE A 190 4.87 13.33 2.56
N ASN A 191 5.56 14.42 2.87
CA ASN A 191 4.97 15.54 3.58
C ASN A 191 3.92 16.27 2.74
N SER A 192 4.08 16.36 1.41
CA SER A 192 3.13 17.04 0.53
C SER A 192 1.72 16.45 0.59
N ILE A 193 1.61 15.13 0.77
CA ILE A 193 0.30 14.47 0.90
C ILE A 193 -0.34 14.63 2.30
N HIS A 194 0.43 15.09 3.29
CA HIS A 194 -0.06 15.41 4.63
C HIS A 194 -0.34 16.90 4.83
N SER A 195 0.03 17.72 3.84
CA SER A 195 -0.06 19.18 3.89
C SER A 195 -0.68 19.73 2.60
N VAL A 196 -1.78 19.10 2.16
CA VAL A 196 -2.52 19.55 0.96
C VAL A 196 -3.25 20.84 1.29
N CYS A 197 -2.94 21.90 0.54
CA CYS A 197 -3.66 23.18 0.63
C CYS A 197 -4.82 23.17 -0.38
N LEU A 198 -6.03 22.95 0.10
CA LEU A 198 -7.23 22.93 -0.75
C LEU A 198 -7.52 24.27 -1.40
N ASP A 199 -7.06 25.35 -0.76
CA ASP A 199 -7.24 26.72 -1.24
C ASP A 199 -6.57 27.03 -2.57
N THR A 200 -5.52 26.34 -2.90
CA THR A 200 -4.78 26.51 -4.15
C THR A 200 -5.03 25.40 -5.16
N MET A 201 -5.90 24.44 -4.83
CA MET A 201 -6.25 23.35 -5.74
C MET A 201 -7.28 23.83 -6.77
N VAL A 202 -7.05 23.47 -8.04
CA VAL A 202 -7.99 23.76 -9.13
C VAL A 202 -9.21 22.85 -9.16
N GLY A 203 -9.25 21.86 -8.29
CA GLY A 203 -10.37 20.93 -8.09
C GLY A 203 -9.95 19.74 -7.24
N TYR A 204 -10.92 19.12 -6.58
CA TYR A 204 -10.68 17.90 -5.78
C TYR A 204 -11.94 17.01 -5.73
N LYS A 205 -11.74 15.77 -5.34
CA LYS A 205 -12.83 14.82 -5.11
C LYS A 205 -12.91 14.47 -3.64
N SER A 206 -14.10 14.60 -3.05
CA SER A 206 -14.38 14.22 -1.67
C SER A 206 -15.69 13.45 -1.60
N ARG A 207 -15.69 12.27 -0.96
CA ARG A 207 -16.88 11.43 -0.73
C ARG A 207 -17.69 11.14 -2.01
N GLY A 208 -17.00 10.99 -3.15
CA GLY A 208 -17.64 10.73 -4.45
C GLY A 208 -18.13 11.99 -5.19
N VAL A 209 -18.06 13.16 -4.57
CA VAL A 209 -18.38 14.45 -5.17
C VAL A 209 -17.13 15.09 -5.77
N THR A 210 -17.25 15.63 -6.97
CA THR A 210 -16.18 16.41 -7.63
C THR A 210 -16.45 17.88 -7.41
N HIS A 211 -15.48 18.58 -6.84
CA HIS A 211 -15.48 20.03 -6.65
C HIS A 211 -14.61 20.66 -7.75
N THR A 212 -15.20 21.55 -8.53
CA THR A 212 -14.53 22.23 -9.64
C THR A 212 -13.99 23.58 -9.20
N PHE A 213 -13.02 24.13 -9.95
CA PHE A 213 -12.49 25.46 -9.69
C PHE A 213 -13.58 26.53 -9.61
N THR A 214 -14.55 26.50 -10.52
CA THR A 214 -15.62 27.48 -10.57
C THR A 214 -16.50 27.48 -9.33
N GLU A 215 -16.82 26.29 -8.80
CA GLU A 215 -17.59 26.16 -7.55
C GLU A 215 -16.79 26.69 -6.36
N ILE A 216 -15.53 26.28 -6.23
CA ILE A 216 -14.62 26.72 -5.15
C ILE A 216 -14.46 28.23 -5.17
N TYR A 217 -14.24 28.82 -6.35
CA TYR A 217 -14.05 30.26 -6.53
C TYR A 217 -15.29 31.07 -6.16
N ASN A 218 -16.46 30.61 -6.59
CA ASN A 218 -17.74 31.29 -6.31
C ASN A 218 -18.09 31.24 -4.84
N THR A 219 -17.95 30.09 -4.18
CA THR A 219 -18.20 29.94 -2.73
C THR A 219 -17.34 30.88 -1.90
N ARG A 220 -16.04 30.96 -2.21
CA ARG A 220 -15.13 31.91 -1.56
C ARG A 220 -15.51 33.37 -1.75
N THR A 221 -15.96 33.70 -2.96
CA THR A 221 -16.38 35.08 -3.26
C THR A 221 -17.63 35.46 -2.45
N GLU A 222 -18.50 34.51 -2.15
CA GLU A 222 -19.67 34.69 -1.31
C GLU A 222 -19.29 34.83 0.18
N GLU A 223 -18.41 33.94 0.69
CA GLU A 223 -17.88 34.02 2.05
C GLU A 223 -17.20 35.37 2.35
N LEU A 224 -16.31 35.83 1.46
CA LEU A 224 -15.65 37.12 1.60
C LEU A 224 -16.61 38.33 1.60
N LYS A 225 -17.76 38.23 0.92
CA LYS A 225 -18.80 39.26 0.92
C LYS A 225 -19.62 39.26 2.20
N GLU A 226 -19.77 38.10 2.84
CA GLU A 226 -20.46 37.96 4.11
C GLU A 226 -19.58 38.49 5.26
N GLU A 227 -18.31 38.12 5.32
CA GLU A 227 -17.33 38.61 6.28
C GLU A 227 -17.20 40.14 6.24
N SER A 228 -17.17 40.74 5.02
CA SER A 228 -17.11 42.23 4.90
C SER A 228 -18.38 42.98 5.31
N LYS A 229 -19.50 42.30 5.51
CA LYS A 229 -20.75 42.89 6.01
C LYS A 229 -20.91 42.78 7.53
N GLU A 230 -20.19 41.86 8.16
CA GLU A 230 -20.16 41.71 9.61
C GLU A 230 -19.19 42.70 10.27
N ASP A 231 -18.25 43.27 9.51
CA ASP A 231 -17.28 44.26 9.98
C ASP A 231 -17.74 45.73 9.77
N GLU A 232 -18.92 45.97 9.17
CA GLU A 232 -19.59 47.28 9.07
C GLU A 232 -20.69 47.46 10.14
#